data_635646b68629f5065031e7394558db5b
#
_entry.id   635646b68629f5065031e7394558db5b
#
_cell.length_a   1.000
_cell.length_b   1.000
_cell.length_c   1.000
_cell.angle_alpha   90.00
_cell.angle_beta   90.00
_cell.angle_gamma   90.00
#
_symmetry.space_group_name_H-M   'P 1'
#
loop_
_entity.id
_entity.type
_entity.pdbx_description
1 polymer ?
#
loop_
_entity_poly.entity_id
_entity_poly.type
_entity_poly.pdbx_seq_one_letter_code
_entity_poly.pdbx_strand_id
1 'polypeptide(L)'
;MRSMYLNGTMKRLLWLSLGCFCGCLGVGCASTSATAATSVHSVAVEPATVTKPPKGFARAVTLWPNGAPGALGDGEGDIPKIYVYPAPGSGIHSAVIVIPGGGYVHLAIEKEGGEEARWLNAHGVTAFVLEYRLGPKYHFPSPMLDGARAMRYVRSHAAELGVARDKIGLWGFSAGGHLASYLAAVNDNGTSGAEDPIDRVSDRPDFAIVSYGRYTMDDSIPRKTNMEGLLGDHPTKAMLDSISVVKKVTKNTSPCFIFSTTADQTVNPMNATAFYDALKQADVPVELHIFERGQHGTGMAQGIKGMSEIAIYPTLVANWMEMHGWMSQE
;
A
#
# COMPACT_ATOMS: atom_id res chain seq x y z
N MET A 1 -55.00 10.12 -7.85
CA MET A 1 -55.55 11.31 -8.50
C MET A 1 -54.46 12.05 -9.23
N ARG A 2 -54.60 12.16 -10.55
CA ARG A 2 -54.09 13.13 -11.56
C ARG A 2 -52.67 13.71 -11.32
N SER A 3 -51.62 13.31 -12.05
CA SER A 3 -51.31 13.66 -13.46
C SER A 3 -51.36 15.15 -13.78
N MET A 4 -50.20 15.74 -14.09
CA MET A 4 -50.11 16.73 -15.17
C MET A 4 -48.66 16.83 -15.69
N TYR A 5 -48.53 16.47 -16.98
CA TYR A 5 -47.42 16.79 -17.89
C TYR A 5 -47.41 18.28 -18.22
N LEU A 6 -46.24 18.85 -18.52
CA LEU A 6 -46.13 19.84 -19.60
C LEU A 6 -44.70 19.91 -20.15
N ASN A 7 -44.63 19.77 -21.47
CA ASN A 7 -43.51 19.94 -22.40
C ASN A 7 -43.06 21.41 -22.55
N GLY A 8 -41.81 21.61 -22.97
CA GLY A 8 -41.33 22.93 -23.40
C GLY A 8 -39.97 22.89 -24.10
N THR A 9 -39.97 22.46 -25.35
CA THR A 9 -39.32 22.95 -26.59
C THR A 9 -37.93 23.63 -26.57
N MET A 10 -37.08 23.05 -27.40
CA MET A 10 -35.84 23.56 -28.01
C MET A 10 -35.90 24.99 -28.58
N LYS A 11 -34.82 25.77 -28.45
CA LYS A 11 -34.50 26.81 -29.42
C LYS A 11 -32.98 26.76 -29.77
N ARG A 12 -32.69 26.39 -31.01
CA ARG A 12 -31.46 26.60 -31.74
C ARG A 12 -31.35 28.07 -32.11
N LEU A 13 -30.17 28.68 -31.94
CA LEU A 13 -29.83 29.94 -32.65
C LEU A 13 -28.58 29.68 -33.51
N LEU A 14 -28.83 29.75 -34.82
CA LEU A 14 -27.81 29.97 -35.86
C LEU A 14 -27.40 31.46 -35.83
N TRP A 15 -26.09 31.74 -36.01
CA TRP A 15 -25.67 33.04 -36.54
C TRP A 15 -24.73 32.83 -37.73
N LEU A 16 -25.14 33.47 -38.81
CA LEU A 16 -24.49 33.50 -40.12
C LEU A 16 -23.31 34.48 -40.15
N SER A 17 -22.39 34.11 -41.03
CA SER A 17 -21.24 34.85 -41.54
C SER A 17 -21.60 36.19 -42.23
N LEU A 18 -20.70 37.15 -42.11
CA LEU A 18 -20.54 38.20 -43.13
C LEU A 18 -19.06 38.47 -43.33
N GLY A 19 -18.63 38.24 -44.56
CA GLY A 19 -17.30 38.53 -45.03
C GLY A 19 -17.12 40.03 -45.37
N CYS A 20 -15.91 40.52 -45.28
CA CYS A 20 -15.47 41.71 -45.98
C CYS A 20 -14.09 41.51 -46.57
N PHE A 21 -14.05 41.59 -47.90
CA PHE A 21 -12.84 41.63 -48.73
C PHE A 21 -12.27 43.06 -48.63
N CYS A 22 -10.99 43.23 -48.41
CA CYS A 22 -10.24 44.35 -48.94
C CYS A 22 -8.80 43.96 -49.16
N GLY A 23 -8.35 44.04 -50.39
CA GLY A 23 -7.00 43.74 -50.80
C GLY A 23 -6.05 44.93 -50.60
N CYS A 24 -4.79 44.69 -50.55
CA CYS A 24 -3.74 45.27 -51.42
C CYS A 24 -2.35 45.25 -50.78
N LEU A 25 -1.41 44.92 -51.62
CA LEU A 25 -0.02 45.34 -51.72
C LEU A 25 1.04 44.57 -50.87
N GLY A 26 1.85 43.88 -51.63
CA GLY A 26 3.02 43.13 -51.22
C GLY A 26 4.20 44.03 -50.82
N VAL A 27 4.92 43.55 -49.87
CA VAL A 27 6.36 43.81 -49.66
C VAL A 27 6.98 42.49 -49.31
N GLY A 28 7.91 42.03 -50.09
CA GLY A 28 8.68 40.82 -49.87
C GLY A 28 9.54 40.96 -48.61
N CYS A 29 9.41 39.99 -47.71
CA CYS A 29 10.35 39.81 -46.61
C CYS A 29 10.77 38.34 -46.61
N ALA A 30 12.06 38.12 -46.77
CA ALA A 30 12.69 36.80 -46.77
C ALA A 30 12.41 36.10 -45.43
N SER A 31 11.69 34.97 -45.48
CA SER A 31 11.48 34.09 -44.32
C SER A 31 12.71 33.21 -44.14
N THR A 32 13.56 33.56 -43.17
CA THR A 32 14.49 32.59 -42.57
C THR A 32 13.68 31.63 -41.67
N SER A 33 13.46 30.44 -42.16
CA SER A 33 12.89 29.36 -41.36
C SER A 33 13.93 28.91 -40.32
N ALA A 34 13.77 29.40 -39.08
CA ALA A 34 14.45 28.83 -37.92
C ALA A 34 13.71 27.55 -37.52
N THR A 35 14.27 26.43 -37.89
CA THR A 35 13.89 25.11 -37.30
C THR A 35 14.23 25.12 -35.81
N ALA A 36 13.22 25.32 -34.96
CA ALA A 36 13.35 25.09 -33.55
C ALA A 36 13.55 23.58 -33.32
N ALA A 37 14.78 23.17 -33.06
CA ALA A 37 15.07 21.84 -32.56
C ALA A 37 14.49 21.75 -31.15
N THR A 38 13.40 21.03 -31.01
CA THR A 38 12.84 20.63 -29.71
C THR A 38 13.83 19.68 -29.05
N SER A 39 14.65 20.17 -28.13
CA SER A 39 15.48 19.33 -27.31
C SER A 39 14.56 18.50 -26.41
N VAL A 40 14.38 17.23 -26.75
CA VAL A 40 13.81 16.25 -25.84
C VAL A 40 14.79 16.08 -24.69
N HIS A 41 14.51 16.75 -23.57
CA HIS A 41 15.22 16.46 -22.33
C HIS A 41 14.83 15.04 -21.93
N SER A 42 15.74 14.08 -22.17
CA SER A 42 15.67 12.79 -21.51
C SER A 42 15.84 13.06 -20.01
N VAL A 43 14.72 12.99 -19.28
CA VAL A 43 14.76 12.94 -17.82
C VAL A 43 15.53 11.66 -17.49
N ALA A 44 16.76 11.81 -17.01
CA ALA A 44 17.50 10.70 -16.48
C ALA A 44 16.70 10.16 -15.29
N VAL A 45 16.11 8.96 -15.46
CA VAL A 45 15.49 8.24 -14.34
C VAL A 45 16.63 7.92 -13.40
N GLU A 46 16.64 8.57 -12.22
CA GLU A 46 17.61 8.24 -11.18
C GLU A 46 17.49 6.73 -10.90
N PRO A 47 18.62 6.01 -10.76
CA PRO A 47 18.58 4.58 -10.46
C PRO A 47 17.82 4.38 -9.16
N ALA A 48 16.86 3.45 -9.17
CA ALA A 48 16.12 3.06 -7.98
C ALA A 48 17.11 2.77 -6.86
N THR A 49 16.88 3.36 -5.70
CA THR A 49 17.75 3.19 -4.52
C THR A 49 17.78 1.70 -4.19
N VAL A 50 18.94 1.06 -4.36
CA VAL A 50 19.12 -0.36 -4.03
C VAL A 50 18.86 -0.53 -2.53
N THR A 51 17.82 -1.27 -2.19
CA THR A 51 17.44 -1.53 -0.81
C THR A 51 18.43 -2.52 -0.20
N LYS A 52 19.15 -2.11 0.85
CA LYS A 52 20.00 -3.05 1.57
C LYS A 52 19.09 -4.07 2.30
N PRO A 53 19.32 -5.40 2.15
CA PRO A 53 18.54 -6.42 2.82
C PRO A 53 18.47 -6.22 4.34
N PRO A 54 17.37 -6.60 5.01
CA PRO A 54 17.26 -6.57 6.46
C PRO A 54 18.21 -7.61 7.10
N LYS A 55 18.53 -7.46 8.38
CA LYS A 55 19.46 -8.38 9.06
C LYS A 55 18.74 -9.62 9.57
N GLY A 56 19.42 -10.77 9.57
CA GLY A 56 19.00 -11.97 10.27
C GLY A 56 18.01 -12.86 9.52
N PHE A 57 17.71 -12.58 8.26
CA PHE A 57 16.88 -13.47 7.45
C PHE A 57 17.62 -14.76 7.08
N ALA A 58 16.87 -15.86 6.92
CA ALA A 58 17.45 -17.17 6.53
C ALA A 58 17.68 -17.26 5.01
N ARG A 59 16.74 -16.72 4.22
CA ARG A 59 16.80 -16.71 2.75
C ARG A 59 15.89 -15.62 2.17
N ALA A 60 16.21 -15.18 0.95
CA ALA A 60 15.33 -14.35 0.14
C ALA A 60 14.62 -15.20 -0.91
N VAL A 61 13.38 -14.85 -1.25
CA VAL A 61 12.55 -15.52 -2.25
C VAL A 61 12.01 -14.50 -3.23
N THR A 62 12.30 -14.65 -4.50
CA THR A 62 11.73 -13.87 -5.60
C THR A 62 10.27 -14.28 -5.82
N LEU A 63 9.36 -13.31 -5.85
CA LEU A 63 7.93 -13.59 -5.96
C LEU A 63 7.49 -14.05 -7.35
N TRP A 64 8.18 -13.61 -8.40
CA TRP A 64 7.98 -14.04 -9.78
C TRP A 64 9.30 -14.43 -10.43
N PRO A 65 9.62 -15.71 -10.49
CA PRO A 65 10.88 -16.19 -11.10
C PRO A 65 11.06 -15.80 -12.55
N ASN A 66 9.96 -15.62 -13.29
CA ASN A 66 9.92 -15.29 -14.71
C ASN A 66 9.63 -13.81 -15.00
N GLY A 67 9.78 -12.94 -13.99
CA GLY A 67 9.49 -11.50 -14.07
C GLY A 67 8.12 -11.13 -13.52
N ALA A 68 8.08 -10.03 -12.76
CA ALA A 68 6.84 -9.51 -12.17
C ALA A 68 5.94 -8.87 -13.24
N PRO A 69 4.61 -8.95 -13.11
CA PRO A 69 3.69 -8.28 -14.04
C PRO A 69 4.00 -6.78 -14.16
N GLY A 70 4.18 -6.30 -15.40
CA GLY A 70 4.52 -4.91 -15.68
C GLY A 70 5.95 -4.51 -15.28
N ALA A 71 6.87 -5.46 -15.11
CA ALA A 71 8.28 -5.17 -14.89
C ALA A 71 8.88 -4.40 -16.08
N LEU A 72 9.66 -3.35 -15.79
CA LEU A 72 10.29 -2.48 -16.78
C LEU A 72 11.76 -2.84 -17.03
N GLY A 73 12.23 -3.92 -16.41
CA GLY A 73 13.59 -4.44 -16.50
C GLY A 73 13.78 -5.65 -15.61
N ASP A 74 15.04 -6.01 -15.35
CA ASP A 74 15.49 -7.17 -14.57
C ASP A 74 16.47 -6.80 -13.44
N GLY A 75 16.61 -5.52 -13.14
CA GLY A 75 17.43 -5.04 -12.03
C GLY A 75 16.78 -5.30 -10.66
N GLU A 76 17.53 -5.08 -9.59
CA GLU A 76 17.05 -5.34 -8.22
C GLU A 76 15.73 -4.66 -7.90
N GLY A 77 15.50 -3.42 -8.32
CA GLY A 77 14.24 -2.69 -8.12
C GLY A 77 13.06 -3.20 -8.97
N ASP A 78 13.28 -4.14 -9.90
CA ASP A 78 12.27 -4.77 -10.75
C ASP A 78 11.77 -6.10 -10.17
N ILE A 79 12.51 -6.65 -9.20
CA ILE A 79 12.33 -8.00 -8.67
C ILE A 79 11.82 -7.93 -7.23
N PRO A 80 10.48 -7.90 -7.02
CA PRO A 80 9.93 -7.96 -5.67
C PRO A 80 10.21 -9.31 -5.03
N LYS A 81 10.54 -9.29 -3.73
CA LYS A 81 10.95 -10.47 -2.98
C LYS A 81 10.49 -10.43 -1.53
N ILE A 82 10.52 -11.57 -0.87
CA ILE A 82 10.32 -11.68 0.58
C ILE A 82 11.57 -12.26 1.23
N TYR A 83 11.92 -11.71 2.39
CA TYR A 83 12.99 -12.22 3.26
C TYR A 83 12.36 -13.09 4.35
N VAL A 84 12.77 -14.33 4.42
CA VAL A 84 12.15 -15.37 5.27
C VAL A 84 12.85 -15.43 6.62
N TYR A 85 12.07 -15.36 7.69
CA TYR A 85 12.48 -15.51 9.08
C TYR A 85 11.65 -16.68 9.68
N PRO A 86 12.13 -17.92 9.61
CA PRO A 86 11.37 -19.07 10.13
C PRO A 86 11.29 -18.97 11.65
N ALA A 87 10.13 -19.31 12.21
CA ALA A 87 9.98 -19.44 13.66
C ALA A 87 10.91 -20.53 14.20
N PRO A 88 11.41 -20.40 15.43
CA PRO A 88 12.23 -21.43 16.06
C PRO A 88 11.39 -22.65 16.43
N GLY A 89 12.05 -23.82 16.44
CA GLY A 89 11.43 -25.10 16.80
C GLY A 89 10.77 -25.82 15.63
N SER A 90 10.18 -26.97 15.94
CA SER A 90 9.45 -27.81 14.99
C SER A 90 7.95 -27.66 15.23
N GLY A 91 7.17 -27.45 14.20
CA GLY A 91 5.71 -27.32 14.31
C GLY A 91 5.12 -26.49 13.21
N ILE A 92 3.82 -26.25 13.31
CA ILE A 92 3.08 -25.37 12.43
C ILE A 92 2.85 -24.05 13.17
N HIS A 93 3.39 -22.99 12.65
CA HIS A 93 3.35 -21.64 13.23
C HIS A 93 2.36 -20.75 12.47
N SER A 94 1.84 -19.71 13.12
CA SER A 94 1.25 -18.59 12.40
C SER A 94 2.33 -17.81 11.65
N ALA A 95 1.93 -16.99 10.70
CA ALA A 95 2.84 -16.21 9.91
C ALA A 95 2.41 -14.74 9.79
N VAL A 96 3.39 -13.85 9.66
CA VAL A 96 3.15 -12.43 9.40
C VAL A 96 4.07 -11.96 8.27
N ILE A 97 3.49 -11.33 7.25
CA ILE A 97 4.25 -10.59 6.25
C ILE A 97 4.36 -9.14 6.73
N VAL A 98 5.57 -8.71 7.06
CA VAL A 98 5.88 -7.36 7.47
C VAL A 98 6.10 -6.50 6.24
N ILE A 99 5.43 -5.35 6.16
CA ILE A 99 5.43 -4.45 5.02
C ILE A 99 5.99 -3.09 5.45
N PRO A 100 7.27 -2.80 5.15
CA PRO A 100 7.92 -1.56 5.55
C PRO A 100 7.30 -0.32 4.91
N GLY A 101 7.38 0.81 5.60
CA GLY A 101 7.05 2.12 5.06
C GLY A 101 8.17 2.74 4.25
N GLY A 102 7.99 4.01 3.86
CA GLY A 102 8.93 4.78 3.07
C GLY A 102 8.29 5.56 1.93
N GLY A 103 6.99 5.90 2.06
CA GLY A 103 6.27 6.76 1.11
C GLY A 103 6.11 6.20 -0.30
N TYR A 104 6.31 4.90 -0.49
CA TYR A 104 6.39 4.21 -1.79
C TYR A 104 7.60 4.61 -2.65
N VAL A 105 8.59 5.31 -2.11
CA VAL A 105 9.81 5.72 -2.84
C VAL A 105 11.09 5.10 -2.28
N HIS A 106 11.05 4.59 -1.05
CA HIS A 106 12.11 3.80 -0.42
C HIS A 106 11.48 2.81 0.57
N LEU A 107 12.28 1.96 1.20
CA LEU A 107 11.85 1.03 2.25
C LEU A 107 12.66 1.24 3.53
N ALA A 108 11.98 1.47 4.64
CA ALA A 108 12.57 1.44 5.98
C ALA A 108 12.78 -0.03 6.45
N ILE A 109 13.38 -0.85 5.59
CA ILE A 109 13.32 -2.31 5.60
C ILE A 109 13.92 -2.97 6.86
N GLU A 110 14.86 -2.32 7.53
CA GLU A 110 15.41 -2.82 8.80
C GLU A 110 14.52 -2.40 9.98
N LYS A 111 14.17 -1.11 10.07
CA LYS A 111 13.45 -0.53 11.20
C LYS A 111 11.95 -0.90 11.23
N GLU A 112 11.34 -1.09 10.06
CA GLU A 112 9.92 -1.41 9.89
C GLU A 112 9.74 -2.75 9.15
N GLY A 113 10.71 -3.64 9.32
CA GLY A 113 10.73 -4.97 8.69
C GLY A 113 11.56 -5.96 9.48
N GLY A 114 12.89 -5.85 9.46
CA GLY A 114 13.80 -6.78 10.13
C GLY A 114 13.65 -6.80 11.65
N GLU A 115 13.41 -5.65 12.30
CA GLU A 115 13.19 -5.57 13.75
C GLU A 115 11.91 -6.31 14.14
N GLU A 116 10.81 -6.08 13.45
CA GLU A 116 9.53 -6.75 13.66
C GLU A 116 9.63 -8.25 13.38
N ALA A 117 10.31 -8.64 12.32
CA ALA A 117 10.48 -10.05 11.97
C ALA A 117 11.22 -10.82 13.08
N ARG A 118 12.25 -10.25 13.65
CA ARG A 118 12.99 -10.87 14.78
C ARG A 118 12.13 -10.91 16.05
N TRP A 119 11.35 -9.88 16.31
CA TRP A 119 10.42 -9.85 17.42
C TRP A 119 9.34 -10.93 17.27
N LEU A 120 8.73 -11.07 16.09
CA LEU A 120 7.76 -12.12 15.78
C LEU A 120 8.36 -13.51 15.96
N ASN A 121 9.61 -13.74 15.52
CA ASN A 121 10.31 -15.01 15.73
C ASN A 121 10.51 -15.33 17.21
N ALA A 122 10.87 -14.33 18.03
CA ALA A 122 11.00 -14.54 19.48
C ALA A 122 9.69 -14.95 20.15
N HIS A 123 8.55 -14.68 19.52
CA HIS A 123 7.21 -15.10 19.96
C HIS A 123 6.64 -16.30 19.15
N GLY A 124 7.50 -17.09 18.50
CA GLY A 124 7.10 -18.31 17.81
C GLY A 124 6.29 -18.10 16.51
N VAL A 125 6.35 -16.91 15.91
CA VAL A 125 5.67 -16.58 14.66
C VAL A 125 6.67 -16.54 13.51
N THR A 126 6.40 -17.24 12.41
CA THR A 126 7.20 -17.12 11.18
C THR A 126 6.96 -15.76 10.53
N ALA A 127 8.03 -15.04 10.22
CA ALA A 127 7.90 -13.73 9.62
C ALA A 127 8.51 -13.67 8.22
N PHE A 128 7.97 -12.78 7.41
CA PHE A 128 8.44 -12.47 6.06
C PHE A 128 8.53 -10.95 5.94
N VAL A 129 9.63 -10.41 5.43
CA VAL A 129 9.73 -8.97 5.15
C VAL A 129 9.58 -8.77 3.66
N LEU A 130 8.60 -7.98 3.24
CA LEU A 130 8.32 -7.72 1.83
C LEU A 130 9.16 -6.56 1.31
N GLU A 131 9.93 -6.80 0.26
CA GLU A 131 10.50 -5.79 -0.60
C GLU A 131 9.65 -5.67 -1.85
N TYR A 132 8.82 -4.63 -1.91
CA TYR A 132 7.91 -4.36 -3.02
C TYR A 132 8.45 -3.27 -3.93
N ARG A 133 7.99 -3.24 -5.18
CA ARG A 133 8.41 -2.27 -6.20
C ARG A 133 7.98 -0.84 -5.85
N LEU A 134 8.82 0.14 -6.19
CA LEU A 134 8.73 1.51 -5.71
C LEU A 134 8.68 2.54 -6.83
N GLY A 135 8.05 3.68 -6.56
CA GLY A 135 8.17 4.89 -7.36
C GLY A 135 9.58 5.50 -7.30
N PRO A 136 9.92 6.33 -8.29
CA PRO A 136 9.08 6.75 -9.42
C PRO A 136 8.98 5.72 -10.55
N LYS A 137 9.72 4.61 -10.50
CA LYS A 137 9.71 3.59 -11.55
C LYS A 137 8.41 2.79 -11.59
N TYR A 138 7.84 2.49 -10.41
CA TYR A 138 6.62 1.70 -10.27
C TYR A 138 5.56 2.43 -9.45
N HIS A 139 4.39 2.55 -10.02
CA HIS A 139 3.21 3.13 -9.38
C HIS A 139 2.11 2.08 -9.18
N PHE A 140 0.98 2.50 -8.65
CA PHE A 140 -0.22 1.69 -8.56
C PHE A 140 -0.56 1.09 -9.95
N PRO A 141 -0.84 -0.23 -10.06
CA PRO A 141 -1.07 -1.16 -8.97
C PRO A 141 0.15 -2.01 -8.52
N SER A 142 1.37 -1.76 -9.02
CA SER A 142 2.52 -2.67 -8.84
C SER A 142 2.80 -3.04 -7.37
N PRO A 143 2.87 -2.12 -6.39
CA PRO A 143 3.09 -2.49 -4.99
C PRO A 143 1.97 -3.38 -4.43
N MET A 144 0.70 -3.19 -4.86
CA MET A 144 -0.44 -4.00 -4.45
C MET A 144 -0.34 -5.42 -4.99
N LEU A 145 0.06 -5.56 -6.26
CA LEU A 145 0.30 -6.87 -6.88
C LEU A 145 1.42 -7.64 -6.15
N ASP A 146 2.48 -6.93 -5.76
CA ASP A 146 3.59 -7.53 -5.02
C ASP A 146 3.15 -8.04 -3.64
N GLY A 147 2.35 -7.25 -2.91
CA GLY A 147 1.78 -7.65 -1.63
C GLY A 147 0.80 -8.82 -1.74
N ALA A 148 -0.12 -8.77 -2.72
CA ALA A 148 -1.05 -9.85 -3.00
C ALA A 148 -0.31 -11.16 -3.37
N ARG A 149 0.73 -11.05 -4.20
CA ARG A 149 1.58 -12.19 -4.57
C ARG A 149 2.32 -12.78 -3.37
N ALA A 150 2.83 -11.94 -2.46
CA ALA A 150 3.48 -12.40 -1.24
C ALA A 150 2.51 -13.20 -0.36
N MET A 151 1.27 -12.74 -0.19
CA MET A 151 0.22 -13.48 0.51
C MET A 151 -0.06 -14.84 -0.13
N ARG A 152 -0.27 -14.86 -1.45
CA ARG A 152 -0.50 -16.10 -2.20
C ARG A 152 0.70 -17.04 -2.12
N TYR A 153 1.93 -16.51 -2.23
CA TYR A 153 3.14 -17.31 -2.11
C TYR A 153 3.21 -18.02 -0.76
N VAL A 154 3.10 -17.30 0.35
CA VAL A 154 3.16 -17.88 1.70
C VAL A 154 2.04 -18.89 1.89
N ARG A 155 0.82 -18.60 1.44
CA ARG A 155 -0.33 -19.51 1.58
C ARG A 155 -0.19 -20.77 0.72
N SER A 156 0.33 -20.68 -0.50
CA SER A 156 0.54 -21.83 -1.38
C SER A 156 1.65 -22.75 -0.90
N HIS A 157 2.69 -22.21 -0.26
CA HIS A 157 3.84 -22.96 0.27
C HIS A 157 3.76 -23.18 1.80
N ALA A 158 2.59 -23.01 2.40
CA ALA A 158 2.42 -23.03 3.85
C ALA A 158 2.98 -24.31 4.50
N ALA A 159 2.74 -25.47 3.90
CA ALA A 159 3.25 -26.74 4.40
C ALA A 159 4.80 -26.80 4.40
N GLU A 160 5.44 -26.32 3.32
CA GLU A 160 6.90 -26.29 3.17
C GLU A 160 7.55 -25.29 4.12
N LEU A 161 6.82 -24.20 4.43
CA LEU A 161 7.25 -23.12 5.31
C LEU A 161 6.98 -23.42 6.79
N GLY A 162 6.31 -24.52 7.13
CA GLY A 162 5.86 -24.82 8.50
C GLY A 162 4.83 -23.79 9.01
N VAL A 163 3.94 -23.31 8.15
CA VAL A 163 2.97 -22.24 8.44
C VAL A 163 1.54 -22.79 8.38
N ALA A 164 0.69 -22.34 9.32
CA ALA A 164 -0.75 -22.57 9.26
C ALA A 164 -1.36 -21.72 8.14
N ARG A 165 -2.00 -22.39 7.17
CA ARG A 165 -2.52 -21.79 5.96
C ARG A 165 -3.62 -20.73 6.21
N ASP A 166 -4.28 -20.83 7.35
CA ASP A 166 -5.40 -20.00 7.83
C ASP A 166 -4.99 -19.02 8.97
N LYS A 167 -3.68 -18.86 9.20
CA LYS A 167 -3.13 -17.94 10.20
C LYS A 167 -1.99 -17.09 9.61
N ILE A 168 -2.24 -16.45 8.47
CA ILE A 168 -1.27 -15.60 7.78
C ILE A 168 -1.77 -14.16 7.79
N GLY A 169 -1.10 -13.30 8.55
CA GLY A 169 -1.43 -11.89 8.67
C GLY A 169 -0.47 -10.96 7.97
N LEU A 170 -0.81 -9.68 8.00
CA LEU A 170 0.03 -8.57 7.55
C LEU A 170 0.37 -7.65 8.72
N TRP A 171 1.57 -7.08 8.72
CA TRP A 171 1.94 -5.98 9.61
C TRP A 171 2.61 -4.88 8.81
N GLY A 172 1.90 -3.77 8.59
CA GLY A 172 2.36 -2.68 7.74
C GLY A 172 2.56 -1.37 8.47
N PHE A 173 3.55 -0.59 8.01
CA PHE A 173 3.99 0.66 8.60
C PHE A 173 3.91 1.81 7.59
N SER A 174 3.31 2.96 7.93
CA SER A 174 3.24 4.13 7.06
C SER A 174 2.67 3.79 5.66
N ALA A 175 3.45 3.92 4.59
CA ALA A 175 3.09 3.46 3.24
C ALA A 175 2.79 1.94 3.23
N GLY A 176 3.56 1.13 3.96
CA GLY A 176 3.28 -0.30 4.17
C GLY A 176 2.00 -0.54 4.96
N GLY A 177 1.65 0.36 5.91
CA GLY A 177 0.37 0.34 6.61
C GLY A 177 -0.82 0.60 5.68
N HIS A 178 -0.65 1.52 4.73
CA HIS A 178 -1.62 1.71 3.65
C HIS A 178 -1.73 0.43 2.78
N LEU A 179 -0.60 -0.15 2.35
CA LEU A 179 -0.60 -1.37 1.54
C LEU A 179 -1.24 -2.55 2.27
N ALA A 180 -0.91 -2.78 3.55
CA ALA A 180 -1.51 -3.84 4.37
C ALA A 180 -3.03 -3.66 4.52
N SER A 181 -3.49 -2.44 4.82
CA SER A 181 -4.92 -2.14 4.94
C SER A 181 -5.66 -2.26 3.60
N TYR A 182 -5.00 -1.89 2.49
CA TYR A 182 -5.56 -2.06 1.15
C TYR A 182 -5.79 -3.56 0.86
N LEU A 183 -4.80 -4.41 1.10
CA LEU A 183 -4.92 -5.87 0.90
C LEU A 183 -5.94 -6.50 1.85
N ALA A 184 -6.07 -6.00 3.08
CA ALA A 184 -7.10 -6.45 4.00
C ALA A 184 -8.52 -6.16 3.49
N ALA A 185 -8.72 -5.06 2.75
CA ALA A 185 -10.01 -4.64 2.23
C ALA A 185 -10.26 -5.09 0.77
N VAL A 186 -9.21 -5.18 -0.05
CA VAL A 186 -9.26 -5.52 -1.48
C VAL A 186 -8.46 -6.79 -1.71
N ASN A 187 -9.16 -7.89 -1.79
CA ASN A 187 -8.58 -9.24 -1.92
C ASN A 187 -9.52 -10.15 -2.71
N ASP A 188 -9.00 -11.30 -3.14
CA ASP A 188 -9.80 -12.30 -3.84
C ASP A 188 -9.46 -13.74 -3.39
N ASN A 189 -10.26 -14.70 -3.86
CA ASN A 189 -10.09 -16.10 -3.52
C ASN A 189 -9.12 -16.85 -4.43
N GLY A 190 -8.44 -16.15 -5.33
CA GLY A 190 -7.61 -16.72 -6.38
C GLY A 190 -8.42 -17.22 -7.59
N THR A 191 -7.73 -17.60 -8.63
CA THR A 191 -8.31 -18.10 -9.89
C THR A 191 -8.03 -19.59 -10.02
N SER A 192 -9.02 -20.43 -9.80
CA SER A 192 -8.87 -21.91 -9.76
C SER A 192 -8.22 -22.53 -11.00
N GLY A 193 -8.39 -21.89 -12.17
CA GLY A 193 -7.80 -22.30 -13.45
C GLY A 193 -6.52 -21.56 -13.85
N ALA A 194 -5.93 -20.74 -12.96
CA ALA A 194 -4.69 -20.04 -13.27
C ALA A 194 -3.57 -21.01 -13.64
N GLU A 195 -2.73 -20.62 -14.62
CA GLU A 195 -1.57 -21.41 -15.02
C GLU A 195 -0.57 -21.55 -13.87
N ASP A 196 -0.24 -20.44 -13.21
CA ASP A 196 0.59 -20.45 -12.00
C ASP A 196 -0.22 -20.96 -10.79
N PRO A 197 0.21 -22.06 -10.14
CA PRO A 197 -0.47 -22.59 -8.95
C PRO A 197 -0.59 -21.58 -7.80
N ILE A 198 0.34 -20.63 -7.68
CA ILE A 198 0.32 -19.58 -6.65
C ILE A 198 -0.90 -18.68 -6.81
N ASP A 199 -1.33 -18.41 -8.04
CA ASP A 199 -2.49 -17.55 -8.31
C ASP A 199 -3.85 -18.25 -8.11
N ARG A 200 -3.84 -19.54 -7.76
CA ARG A 200 -5.04 -20.33 -7.46
C ARG A 200 -5.54 -20.17 -6.03
N VAL A 201 -4.74 -19.57 -5.13
CA VAL A 201 -5.10 -19.40 -3.72
C VAL A 201 -5.43 -17.94 -3.39
N SER A 202 -6.22 -17.76 -2.32
CA SER A 202 -6.61 -16.44 -1.85
C SER A 202 -5.41 -15.60 -1.38
N ASP A 203 -5.44 -14.29 -1.70
CA ASP A 203 -4.53 -13.30 -1.15
C ASP A 203 -5.10 -12.59 0.08
N ARG A 204 -6.30 -12.96 0.54
CA ARG A 204 -6.91 -12.37 1.73
C ARG A 204 -6.08 -12.67 2.96
N PRO A 205 -5.55 -11.67 3.69
CA PRO A 205 -4.90 -11.91 4.98
C PRO A 205 -5.94 -12.38 6.01
N ASP A 206 -5.52 -13.23 6.96
CA ASP A 206 -6.41 -13.67 8.02
C ASP A 206 -6.59 -12.57 9.08
N PHE A 207 -5.62 -11.65 9.18
CA PHE A 207 -5.66 -10.43 9.97
C PHE A 207 -4.68 -9.37 9.43
N ALA A 208 -4.82 -8.11 9.85
CA ALA A 208 -3.89 -7.05 9.53
C ALA A 208 -3.59 -6.15 10.74
N ILE A 209 -2.30 -5.89 10.96
CA ILE A 209 -1.80 -4.88 11.92
C ILE A 209 -1.31 -3.71 11.08
N VAL A 210 -1.87 -2.52 11.32
CA VAL A 210 -1.61 -1.34 10.50
C VAL A 210 -1.20 -0.15 11.36
N SER A 211 0.02 0.32 11.15
CA SER A 211 0.67 1.34 11.97
C SER A 211 0.79 2.64 11.19
N TYR A 212 0.21 3.70 11.74
CA TYR A 212 0.29 5.08 11.25
C TYR A 212 0.20 5.24 9.72
N GLY A 213 -0.63 4.43 9.05
CA GLY A 213 -0.86 4.49 7.62
C GLY A 213 -1.88 5.56 7.22
N ARG A 214 -1.86 5.92 5.93
CA ARG A 214 -2.89 6.76 5.33
C ARG A 214 -4.00 5.87 4.77
N TYR A 215 -5.17 5.89 5.37
CA TYR A 215 -6.27 4.99 5.01
C TYR A 215 -7.38 5.67 4.22
N THR A 216 -7.41 7.00 4.23
CA THR A 216 -8.38 7.78 3.47
C THR A 216 -7.72 8.89 2.68
N MET A 217 -8.33 9.19 1.51
CA MET A 217 -7.98 10.33 0.66
C MET A 217 -9.05 11.43 0.72
N ASP A 218 -9.84 11.45 1.81
CA ASP A 218 -10.84 12.48 2.04
C ASP A 218 -10.19 13.84 2.24
N ASP A 219 -10.68 14.86 1.55
CA ASP A 219 -10.13 16.22 1.59
C ASP A 219 -10.40 16.94 2.92
N SER A 220 -11.36 16.43 3.74
CA SER A 220 -11.61 16.95 5.09
C SER A 220 -10.48 16.62 6.09
N ILE A 221 -9.65 15.61 5.79
CA ILE A 221 -8.48 15.26 6.60
C ILE A 221 -7.24 15.89 5.97
N PRO A 222 -6.60 16.88 6.63
CA PRO A 222 -5.41 17.53 6.09
C PRO A 222 -4.29 16.55 5.76
N ARG A 223 -3.68 16.72 4.59
CA ARG A 223 -2.57 15.88 4.12
C ARG A 223 -1.45 16.72 3.52
N LYS A 224 -0.21 16.25 3.68
CA LYS A 224 0.99 16.92 3.13
C LYS A 224 1.34 16.44 1.72
N THR A 225 0.89 15.23 1.34
CA THR A 225 1.18 14.61 0.04
C THR A 225 -0.08 13.99 -0.53
N ASN A 226 -0.13 13.78 -1.85
CA ASN A 226 -1.19 13.06 -2.55
C ASN A 226 -0.76 11.65 -2.96
N MET A 227 0.17 11.04 -2.20
CA MET A 227 0.70 9.70 -2.47
C MET A 227 1.45 9.63 -3.82
N GLU A 228 2.22 10.67 -4.14
CA GLU A 228 2.95 10.79 -5.42
C GLU A 228 3.89 9.59 -5.65
N GLY A 229 4.52 9.04 -4.60
CA GLY A 229 5.31 7.82 -4.70
C GLY A 229 4.53 6.61 -5.20
N LEU A 230 3.20 6.57 -4.94
CA LEU A 230 2.32 5.49 -5.39
C LEU A 230 1.58 5.81 -6.69
N LEU A 231 1.18 7.06 -6.89
CA LEU A 231 0.30 7.47 -7.98
C LEU A 231 0.99 8.28 -9.10
N GLY A 232 2.25 8.66 -8.88
CA GLY A 232 2.95 9.62 -9.74
C GLY A 232 2.56 11.07 -9.46
N ASP A 233 3.14 11.97 -10.23
CA ASP A 233 2.88 13.40 -10.12
C ASP A 233 1.44 13.74 -10.53
N HIS A 234 0.82 14.69 -9.80
CA HIS A 234 -0.51 15.22 -10.11
C HIS A 234 -1.64 14.15 -10.19
N PRO A 235 -1.83 13.31 -9.16
CA PRO A 235 -2.89 12.31 -9.18
C PRO A 235 -4.28 12.96 -9.25
N THR A 236 -5.14 12.39 -10.09
CA THR A 236 -6.54 12.81 -10.20
C THR A 236 -7.34 12.36 -8.97
N LYS A 237 -8.50 12.99 -8.75
CA LYS A 237 -9.41 12.55 -7.69
C LYS A 237 -9.80 11.07 -7.84
N ALA A 238 -10.03 10.59 -9.06
CA ALA A 238 -10.36 9.20 -9.32
C ALA A 238 -9.22 8.24 -8.90
N MET A 239 -7.96 8.61 -9.15
CA MET A 239 -6.80 7.86 -8.68
C MET A 239 -6.71 7.85 -7.16
N LEU A 240 -6.90 8.99 -6.49
CA LEU A 240 -6.95 9.07 -5.03
C LEU A 240 -8.08 8.22 -4.46
N ASP A 241 -9.28 8.26 -5.04
CA ASP A 241 -10.41 7.45 -4.63
C ASP A 241 -10.15 5.95 -4.82
N SER A 242 -9.39 5.56 -5.84
CA SER A 242 -9.04 4.15 -6.11
C SER A 242 -8.16 3.52 -5.04
N ILE A 243 -7.37 4.32 -4.33
CA ILE A 243 -6.48 3.86 -3.24
C ILE A 243 -7.01 4.21 -1.84
N SER A 244 -8.15 4.89 -1.72
CA SER A 244 -8.75 5.23 -0.43
C SER A 244 -9.37 3.98 0.21
N VAL A 245 -8.69 3.40 1.19
CA VAL A 245 -9.04 2.12 1.83
C VAL A 245 -10.41 2.21 2.51
N VAL A 246 -10.70 3.31 3.19
CA VAL A 246 -11.99 3.56 3.86
C VAL A 246 -13.19 3.33 2.92
N LYS A 247 -13.04 3.66 1.63
CA LYS A 247 -14.09 3.45 0.61
C LYS A 247 -14.22 2.00 0.12
N LYS A 248 -13.30 1.12 0.53
CA LYS A 248 -13.23 -0.28 0.07
C LYS A 248 -13.56 -1.28 1.17
N VAL A 249 -13.75 -0.79 2.38
CA VAL A 249 -14.12 -1.64 3.52
C VAL A 249 -15.49 -2.30 3.26
N THR A 250 -15.55 -3.60 3.49
CA THR A 250 -16.76 -4.42 3.42
C THR A 250 -16.75 -5.40 4.59
N LYS A 251 -17.84 -6.13 4.80
CA LYS A 251 -17.91 -7.22 5.80
C LYS A 251 -16.88 -8.33 5.59
N ASN A 252 -16.26 -8.42 4.39
CA ASN A 252 -15.22 -9.40 4.06
C ASN A 252 -13.81 -8.86 4.34
N THR A 253 -13.68 -7.60 4.75
CA THR A 253 -12.39 -7.03 5.18
C THR A 253 -11.86 -7.82 6.37
N SER A 254 -10.56 -8.05 6.42
CA SER A 254 -9.93 -8.82 7.49
C SER A 254 -9.96 -8.08 8.83
N PRO A 255 -10.02 -8.76 9.98
CA PRO A 255 -9.83 -8.15 11.29
C PRO A 255 -8.58 -7.29 11.36
N CYS A 256 -8.67 -6.11 11.98
CA CYS A 256 -7.59 -5.13 12.00
C CYS A 256 -7.21 -4.68 13.42
N PHE A 257 -5.90 -4.57 13.66
CA PHE A 257 -5.33 -3.81 14.77
C PHE A 257 -4.73 -2.52 14.22
N ILE A 258 -5.10 -1.37 14.77
CA ILE A 258 -4.69 -0.05 14.28
C ILE A 258 -3.87 0.66 15.36
N PHE A 259 -2.67 1.14 14.99
CA PHE A 259 -1.82 1.95 15.86
C PHE A 259 -1.52 3.31 15.23
N SER A 260 -1.63 4.38 16.03
CA SER A 260 -1.28 5.75 15.62
C SER A 260 -0.88 6.60 16.83
N THR A 261 -0.39 7.82 16.56
CA THR A 261 -0.09 8.80 17.61
C THR A 261 -0.67 10.17 17.24
N THR A 262 -1.17 10.91 18.24
CA THR A 262 -1.75 12.24 18.02
C THR A 262 -0.71 13.26 17.56
N ALA A 263 0.53 13.12 17.98
CA ALA A 263 1.64 14.02 17.62
C ALA A 263 2.27 13.74 16.24
N ASP A 264 1.75 12.75 15.46
CA ASP A 264 2.22 12.46 14.11
C ASP A 264 1.99 13.67 13.18
N GLN A 265 3.09 14.23 12.66
CA GLN A 265 3.06 15.39 11.78
C GLN A 265 3.13 15.02 10.28
N THR A 266 3.27 13.73 9.94
CA THR A 266 3.37 13.23 8.58
C THR A 266 2.05 12.67 8.08
N VAL A 267 1.43 11.79 8.88
CA VAL A 267 0.11 11.23 8.60
C VAL A 267 -0.84 11.64 9.72
N ASN A 268 -1.86 12.42 9.38
CA ASN A 268 -2.85 12.88 10.36
C ASN A 268 -3.53 11.68 11.04
N PRO A 269 -3.55 11.60 12.38
CA PRO A 269 -4.13 10.48 13.13
C PRO A 269 -5.63 10.28 12.88
N MET A 270 -6.34 11.26 12.35
CA MET A 270 -7.73 11.09 11.90
C MET A 270 -7.88 10.02 10.79
N ASN A 271 -6.79 9.63 10.11
CA ASN A 271 -6.80 8.45 9.24
C ASN A 271 -7.12 7.16 10.02
N ALA A 272 -6.55 7.01 11.21
CA ALA A 272 -6.78 5.83 12.05
C ALA A 272 -8.23 5.76 12.53
N THR A 273 -8.82 6.88 12.98
CA THR A 273 -10.22 6.93 13.41
C THR A 273 -11.18 6.72 12.25
N ALA A 274 -10.92 7.32 11.07
CA ALA A 274 -11.76 7.12 9.87
C ALA A 274 -11.76 5.65 9.40
N PHE A 275 -10.62 4.97 9.50
CA PHE A 275 -10.54 3.55 9.14
C PHE A 275 -11.24 2.67 10.18
N TYR A 276 -11.07 2.97 11.48
CA TYR A 276 -11.80 2.32 12.55
C TYR A 276 -13.31 2.44 12.36
N ASP A 277 -13.80 3.65 12.08
CA ASP A 277 -15.24 3.89 11.87
C ASP A 277 -15.78 3.09 10.67
N ALA A 278 -15.05 3.03 9.57
CA ALA A 278 -15.44 2.24 8.40
C ALA A 278 -15.50 0.74 8.73
N LEU A 279 -14.52 0.20 9.46
CA LEU A 279 -14.50 -1.20 9.89
C LEU A 279 -15.67 -1.51 10.84
N LYS A 280 -15.95 -0.62 11.80
CA LYS A 280 -17.08 -0.76 12.71
C LYS A 280 -18.44 -0.73 11.99
N GLN A 281 -18.61 0.15 11.01
CA GLN A 281 -19.83 0.20 10.18
C GLN A 281 -20.03 -1.06 9.33
N ALA A 282 -18.97 -1.76 9.00
CA ALA A 282 -19.00 -3.01 8.23
C ALA A 282 -19.02 -4.28 9.11
N ASP A 283 -19.15 -4.15 10.44
CA ASP A 283 -19.10 -5.23 11.42
C ASP A 283 -17.79 -6.06 11.38
N VAL A 284 -16.67 -5.43 10.99
CA VAL A 284 -15.35 -6.04 11.00
C VAL A 284 -14.73 -5.92 12.41
N PRO A 285 -14.19 -6.98 13.00
CA PRO A 285 -13.45 -6.89 14.26
C PRO A 285 -12.27 -5.93 14.14
N VAL A 286 -12.17 -4.98 15.07
CA VAL A 286 -11.12 -3.96 15.04
C VAL A 286 -10.73 -3.51 16.45
N GLU A 287 -9.43 -3.33 16.66
CA GLU A 287 -8.86 -2.70 17.83
C GLU A 287 -8.06 -1.45 17.42
N LEU A 288 -8.19 -0.35 18.16
CA LEU A 288 -7.55 0.93 17.86
C LEU A 288 -6.83 1.49 19.07
N HIS A 289 -5.54 1.82 18.91
CA HIS A 289 -4.74 2.54 19.90
C HIS A 289 -4.17 3.83 19.30
N ILE A 290 -4.46 4.96 19.96
CA ILE A 290 -3.89 6.27 19.62
C ILE A 290 -3.24 6.84 20.88
N PHE A 291 -1.92 6.96 20.86
CA PHE A 291 -1.16 7.56 21.96
C PHE A 291 -1.02 9.07 21.74
N GLU A 292 -0.95 9.86 22.81
CA GLU A 292 -0.81 11.32 22.71
C GLU A 292 0.50 11.71 22.01
N ARG A 293 1.63 11.10 22.44
CA ARG A 293 2.98 11.39 21.96
C ARG A 293 3.48 10.31 21.01
N GLY A 294 4.41 10.66 20.15
CA GLY A 294 5.05 9.81 19.17
C GLY A 294 5.15 10.50 17.83
N GLN A 295 6.33 10.45 17.22
CA GLN A 295 6.53 10.95 15.86
C GLN A 295 6.18 9.87 14.83
N HIS A 296 6.01 10.27 13.57
CA HIS A 296 5.85 9.31 12.49
C HIS A 296 7.07 8.36 12.37
N GLY A 297 6.82 7.10 12.00
CA GLY A 297 7.91 6.15 11.77
C GLY A 297 8.53 5.62 13.07
N THR A 298 7.74 5.38 14.10
CA THR A 298 8.22 4.82 15.39
C THR A 298 8.66 3.36 15.30
N GLY A 299 8.30 2.61 14.25
CA GLY A 299 8.55 1.16 14.17
C GLY A 299 7.91 0.44 15.35
N MET A 300 8.65 -0.40 16.05
CA MET A 300 8.23 -1.08 17.28
C MET A 300 7.96 -0.15 18.46
N ALA A 301 8.17 1.15 18.33
CA ALA A 301 8.03 2.16 19.38
C ALA A 301 8.91 1.91 20.63
N GLN A 302 9.89 1.02 20.54
CA GLN A 302 10.79 0.67 21.64
C GLN A 302 12.04 1.55 21.63
N GLY A 303 12.60 1.80 22.82
CA GLY A 303 13.87 2.54 22.96
C GLY A 303 13.83 4.02 22.59
N ILE A 304 12.66 4.61 22.36
CA ILE A 304 12.51 6.02 22.03
C ILE A 304 12.65 6.85 23.29
N LYS A 305 13.73 7.63 23.38
CA LYS A 305 14.05 8.45 24.56
C LYS A 305 12.89 9.40 24.89
N GLY A 306 12.41 9.33 26.14
CA GLY A 306 11.34 10.22 26.66
C GLY A 306 9.93 9.84 26.19
N MET A 307 9.73 8.67 25.60
CA MET A 307 8.44 8.17 25.11
C MET A 307 8.22 6.70 25.52
N SER A 308 8.43 6.40 26.80
CA SER A 308 8.27 5.04 27.34
C SER A 308 6.82 4.52 27.27
N GLU A 309 5.84 5.43 27.27
CA GLU A 309 4.42 5.08 27.23
C GLU A 309 3.98 4.40 25.93
N ILE A 310 4.64 4.69 24.79
CA ILE A 310 4.32 4.01 23.54
C ILE A 310 5.06 2.67 23.37
N ALA A 311 6.05 2.40 24.23
CA ALA A 311 6.83 1.16 24.19
C ALA A 311 6.00 -0.10 24.51
N ILE A 312 4.80 0.06 25.06
CA ILE A 312 3.82 -1.03 25.28
C ILE A 312 3.19 -1.53 23.96
N TYR A 313 3.34 -0.80 22.85
CA TYR A 313 2.68 -1.11 21.58
C TYR A 313 2.89 -2.56 21.12
N PRO A 314 4.11 -3.14 21.09
CA PRO A 314 4.29 -4.52 20.69
C PRO A 314 3.58 -5.52 21.64
N THR A 315 3.51 -5.24 22.93
CA THR A 315 2.76 -6.06 23.88
C THR A 315 1.25 -6.03 23.60
N LEU A 316 0.70 -4.88 23.20
CA LEU A 316 -0.70 -4.78 22.79
C LEU A 316 -0.96 -5.62 21.52
N VAL A 317 -0.03 -5.60 20.57
CA VAL A 317 -0.09 -6.44 19.37
C VAL A 317 -0.05 -7.93 19.76
N ALA A 318 0.86 -8.35 20.66
CA ALA A 318 0.94 -9.73 21.11
C ALA A 318 -0.38 -10.18 21.76
N ASN A 319 -0.89 -9.42 22.73
CA ASN A 319 -2.15 -9.72 23.41
C ASN A 319 -3.32 -9.87 22.42
N TRP A 320 -3.38 -8.98 21.43
CA TRP A 320 -4.42 -9.05 20.40
C TRP A 320 -4.29 -10.31 19.53
N MET A 321 -3.07 -10.65 19.12
CA MET A 321 -2.81 -11.88 18.35
C MET A 321 -3.11 -13.15 19.17
N GLU A 322 -2.78 -13.15 20.45
CA GLU A 322 -3.09 -14.28 21.38
C GLU A 322 -4.59 -14.45 21.56
N MET A 323 -5.32 -13.37 21.80
CA MET A 323 -6.78 -13.38 21.97
C MET A 323 -7.49 -14.02 20.76
N HIS A 324 -6.91 -13.85 19.57
CA HIS A 324 -7.44 -14.43 18.31
C HIS A 324 -6.83 -15.78 17.95
N GLY A 325 -5.89 -16.30 18.73
CA GLY A 325 -5.21 -17.57 18.45
C GLY A 325 -4.22 -17.53 17.28
N TRP A 326 -3.70 -16.33 16.96
CA TRP A 326 -2.64 -16.10 15.95
C TRP A 326 -1.24 -16.04 16.55
N MET A 327 -1.13 -16.05 17.86
CA MET A 327 0.11 -16.19 18.62
C MET A 327 -0.16 -17.15 19.79
N SER A 328 0.81 -17.96 20.15
CA SER A 328 0.67 -18.87 21.31
C SER A 328 0.80 -18.05 22.59
N GLN A 329 0.01 -18.41 23.61
CA GLN A 329 0.23 -17.89 24.96
C GLN A 329 1.54 -18.48 25.49
N GLU A 330 2.40 -17.63 26.09
CA GLU A 330 3.60 -18.07 26.79
C GLU A 330 3.28 -18.87 28.08
#